data_6ed14c4a38913d93f6213669fd5ed015
#
_entry.id   6ed14c4a38913d93f6213669fd5ed015
#
_cell.length_a   1.000
_cell.length_b   1.000
_cell.length_c   1.000
_cell.angle_alpha   90.00
_cell.angle_beta   90.00
_cell.angle_gamma   90.00
#
_symmetry.space_group_name_H-M   'P 1'
#
loop_
_entity.id
_entity.type
_entity.pdbx_description
1 polymer ?
#
loop_
_entity_poly.entity_id
_entity_poly.type
_entity_poly.pdbx_seq_one_letter_code
_entity_poly.pdbx_strand_id
1 'polypeptide(L)'
;KSEVPYCVTSPSVPDKITFAGQAIDLLRYDHRERMDRELMSFTYMHSTTMLMVKRANRYFPVIEPILKANGLPDDFKYLAVIESNLNPLAKSPAGAAGLWQFMPATGREFGLEVNSNIDERYHIEKETKAACKYLKDAYQKYGNWLCVAAAYNAGQGRISTQLQKQMVDQAVDLWLVEETSRYMFRLLAAK
;
A
#
# COMPACT_ATOMS: atom_id res chain seq x y z
N LYS A 1 8.92 34.71 -26.77
CA LYS A 1 8.55 33.80 -25.64
C LYS A 1 9.45 32.60 -25.77
N SER A 2 10.46 32.50 -24.90
CA SER A 2 11.29 31.27 -24.80
C SER A 2 10.43 30.18 -24.22
N GLU A 3 10.07 29.18 -25.02
CA GLU A 3 9.51 27.93 -24.53
C GLU A 3 10.61 27.23 -23.74
N VAL A 4 10.48 27.23 -22.41
CA VAL A 4 11.32 26.36 -21.58
C VAL A 4 10.87 24.93 -21.88
N PRO A 5 11.74 24.07 -22.45
CA PRO A 5 11.35 22.72 -22.75
C PRO A 5 10.93 22.02 -21.47
N TYR A 6 9.72 21.50 -21.43
CA TYR A 6 9.20 20.73 -20.31
C TYR A 6 10.00 19.42 -20.22
N CYS A 7 11.00 19.41 -19.34
CA CYS A 7 11.81 18.23 -19.09
C CYS A 7 11.26 17.49 -17.87
N VAL A 8 10.72 16.32 -18.08
CA VAL A 8 10.32 15.41 -17.00
C VAL A 8 11.56 14.62 -16.61
N THR A 9 12.06 14.86 -15.41
CA THR A 9 13.17 14.08 -14.84
C THR A 9 12.63 13.14 -13.79
N SER A 10 13.06 11.88 -13.85
CA SER A 10 12.78 10.93 -12.75
C SER A 10 13.49 11.40 -11.49
N PRO A 11 12.84 11.36 -10.31
CA PRO A 11 13.51 11.65 -9.06
C PRO A 11 14.65 10.63 -8.82
N SER A 12 15.73 11.08 -8.20
CA SER A 12 16.81 10.19 -7.81
C SER A 12 16.37 9.24 -6.71
N VAL A 13 16.79 7.98 -6.80
CA VAL A 13 16.55 7.00 -5.74
C VAL A 13 17.34 7.41 -4.50
N PRO A 14 16.69 7.58 -3.33
CA PRO A 14 17.41 7.87 -2.08
C PRO A 14 18.22 6.64 -1.64
N ASP A 15 19.25 6.86 -0.82
CA ASP A 15 20.06 5.76 -0.29
C ASP A 15 19.33 4.94 0.77
N LYS A 16 18.41 5.56 1.48
CA LYS A 16 17.57 4.94 2.51
C LYS A 16 16.16 5.51 2.48
N ILE A 17 15.19 4.68 2.82
CA ILE A 17 13.80 5.09 3.07
C ILE A 17 13.31 4.43 4.36
N THR A 18 12.41 5.09 5.06
CA THR A 18 11.76 4.51 6.24
C THR A 18 10.29 4.22 5.92
N PHE A 19 9.78 3.09 6.37
CA PHE A 19 8.36 2.77 6.34
C PHE A 19 7.93 2.25 7.70
N ALA A 20 6.93 2.88 8.30
CA ALA A 20 6.43 2.55 9.63
C ALA A 20 7.55 2.47 10.70
N GLY A 21 8.54 3.37 10.62
CA GLY A 21 9.69 3.40 11.51
C GLY A 21 10.80 2.41 11.18
N GLN A 22 10.63 1.53 10.20
CA GLN A 22 11.64 0.58 9.76
C GLN A 22 12.45 1.16 8.61
N ALA A 23 13.79 1.19 8.76
CA ALA A 23 14.70 1.66 7.73
C ALA A 23 14.94 0.57 6.69
N ILE A 24 14.92 0.96 5.42
CA ILE A 24 15.19 0.11 4.26
C ILE A 24 16.38 0.69 3.53
N ASP A 25 17.39 -0.12 3.34
CA ASP A 25 18.61 0.23 2.59
C ASP A 25 18.34 0.07 1.09
N LEU A 26 18.51 1.16 0.34
CA LEU A 26 18.38 1.19 -1.12
C LEU A 26 19.74 1.28 -1.82
N LEU A 27 20.86 1.14 -1.09
CA LEU A 27 22.20 1.02 -1.68
C LEU A 27 22.43 -0.34 -2.34
N ARG A 28 21.73 -1.37 -1.89
CA ARG A 28 21.75 -2.67 -2.58
C ARG A 28 21.23 -2.49 -4.01
N TYR A 29 21.98 -3.02 -4.97
CA TYR A 29 21.70 -2.86 -6.39
C TYR A 29 20.27 -3.33 -6.77
N ASP A 30 19.85 -4.49 -6.27
CA ASP A 30 18.53 -5.06 -6.52
C ASP A 30 17.38 -4.20 -5.96
N HIS A 31 17.55 -3.66 -4.75
CA HIS A 31 16.57 -2.75 -4.15
C HIS A 31 16.52 -1.42 -4.90
N ARG A 32 17.70 -0.88 -5.27
CA ARG A 32 17.80 0.39 -5.99
C ARG A 32 17.15 0.33 -7.37
N GLU A 33 17.40 -0.73 -8.13
CA GLU A 33 16.80 -0.94 -9.45
C GLU A 33 15.26 -1.06 -9.37
N ARG A 34 14.76 -1.82 -8.40
CA ARG A 34 13.31 -1.95 -8.20
C ARG A 34 12.65 -0.64 -7.80
N MET A 35 13.28 0.12 -6.91
CA MET A 35 12.78 1.44 -6.48
C MET A 35 12.78 2.43 -7.64
N ASP A 36 13.84 2.50 -8.42
CA ASP A 36 13.96 3.37 -9.59
C ASP A 36 12.85 3.08 -10.61
N ARG A 37 12.57 1.82 -10.89
CA ARG A 37 11.49 1.39 -11.77
C ARG A 37 10.13 1.91 -11.32
N GLU A 38 9.82 1.82 -10.03
CA GLU A 38 8.53 2.29 -9.52
C GLU A 38 8.45 3.83 -9.46
N LEU A 39 9.54 4.53 -9.12
CA LEU A 39 9.62 5.99 -9.20
C LEU A 39 9.41 6.49 -10.62
N MET A 40 10.05 5.86 -11.61
CA MET A 40 9.83 6.15 -13.02
C MET A 40 8.37 5.95 -13.41
N SER A 41 7.76 4.86 -12.98
CA SER A 41 6.35 4.56 -13.25
C SER A 41 5.44 5.69 -12.75
N PHE A 42 5.60 6.12 -11.50
CA PHE A 42 4.84 7.27 -10.95
C PHE A 42 5.13 8.57 -11.70
N THR A 43 6.38 8.82 -12.08
CA THR A 43 6.77 10.06 -12.76
C THR A 43 6.14 10.17 -14.14
N TYR A 44 6.09 9.09 -14.91
CA TYR A 44 5.56 9.11 -16.28
C TYR A 44 4.04 8.90 -16.37
N MET A 45 3.39 8.51 -15.29
CA MET A 45 1.92 8.42 -15.20
C MET A 45 1.27 9.75 -14.78
N HIS A 46 1.64 10.87 -15.41
CA HIS A 46 1.27 12.22 -15.00
C HIS A 46 -0.19 12.42 -14.61
N SER A 47 -1.13 12.04 -15.48
CA SER A 47 -2.56 12.24 -15.23
C SER A 47 -3.04 11.45 -14.01
N THR A 48 -2.57 10.20 -13.86
CA THR A 48 -2.90 9.34 -12.72
C THR A 48 -2.29 9.88 -11.44
N THR A 49 -1.02 10.28 -11.46
CA THR A 49 -0.32 10.84 -10.31
C THR A 49 -0.94 12.15 -9.85
N MET A 50 -1.25 13.07 -10.77
CA MET A 50 -1.96 14.31 -10.45
C MET A 50 -3.33 14.07 -9.82
N LEU A 51 -4.06 13.07 -10.30
CA LEU A 51 -5.34 12.68 -9.73
C LEU A 51 -5.18 12.07 -8.33
N MET A 52 -4.15 11.25 -8.12
CA MET A 52 -3.82 10.70 -6.80
C MET A 52 -3.49 11.80 -5.78
N VAL A 53 -2.69 12.80 -6.17
CA VAL A 53 -2.37 13.95 -5.29
C VAL A 53 -3.64 14.72 -4.90
N LYS A 54 -4.53 14.99 -5.85
CA LYS A 54 -5.83 15.64 -5.56
C LYS A 54 -6.68 14.81 -4.61
N ARG A 55 -6.74 13.48 -4.81
CA ARG A 55 -7.47 12.57 -3.95
C ARG A 55 -6.84 12.44 -2.56
N ALA A 56 -5.50 12.46 -2.46
CA ALA A 56 -4.79 12.46 -1.19
C ALA A 56 -5.19 13.67 -0.34
N ASN A 57 -5.22 14.87 -0.91
CA ASN A 57 -5.67 16.07 -0.22
C ASN A 57 -7.14 15.96 0.29
N ARG A 58 -7.96 15.16 -0.36
CA ARG A 58 -9.35 14.95 0.02
C ARG A 58 -9.52 13.86 1.07
N TYR A 59 -8.80 12.74 0.95
CA TYR A 59 -9.07 11.53 1.73
C TYR A 59 -8.09 11.31 2.88
N PHE A 60 -6.85 11.78 2.81
CA PHE A 60 -5.91 11.68 3.93
C PHE A 60 -6.42 12.36 5.21
N PRO A 61 -7.08 13.54 5.16
CA PRO A 61 -7.68 14.13 6.35
C PRO A 61 -8.72 13.25 7.06
N VAL A 62 -9.31 12.27 6.36
CA VAL A 62 -10.23 11.28 6.94
C VAL A 62 -9.48 10.04 7.41
N ILE A 63 -8.52 9.56 6.62
CA ILE A 63 -7.78 8.31 6.89
C ILE A 63 -6.81 8.48 8.06
N GLU A 64 -6.00 9.54 8.08
CA GLU A 64 -4.93 9.76 9.06
C GLU A 64 -5.43 9.78 10.51
N PRO A 65 -6.51 10.50 10.87
CA PRO A 65 -7.04 10.46 12.24
C PRO A 65 -7.50 9.07 12.67
N ILE A 66 -8.05 8.28 11.74
CA ILE A 66 -8.51 6.92 12.03
C ILE A 66 -7.32 6.00 12.27
N LEU A 67 -6.27 6.05 11.45
CA LEU A 67 -5.03 5.30 11.65
C LEU A 67 -4.42 5.65 13.03
N LYS A 68 -4.28 6.95 13.32
CA LYS A 68 -3.73 7.45 14.58
C LYS A 68 -4.54 6.97 15.78
N ALA A 69 -5.87 7.10 15.75
CA ALA A 69 -6.77 6.67 16.82
C ALA A 69 -6.70 5.16 17.07
N ASN A 70 -6.29 4.39 16.06
CA ASN A 70 -6.08 2.95 16.16
C ASN A 70 -4.64 2.56 16.48
N GLY A 71 -3.72 3.50 16.68
CA GLY A 71 -2.32 3.23 17.01
C GLY A 71 -1.51 2.65 15.85
N LEU A 72 -1.93 2.92 14.61
CA LEU A 72 -1.22 2.46 13.41
C LEU A 72 -0.26 3.53 12.89
N PRO A 73 0.88 3.12 12.32
CA PRO A 73 1.77 4.05 11.63
C PRO A 73 1.07 4.78 10.49
N ASP A 74 1.30 6.09 10.37
CA ASP A 74 0.70 6.95 9.35
C ASP A 74 1.02 6.49 7.92
N ASP A 75 2.17 5.88 7.71
CA ASP A 75 2.61 5.37 6.42
C ASP A 75 1.63 4.37 5.78
N PHE A 76 0.77 3.71 6.57
CA PHE A 76 -0.23 2.79 6.02
C PHE A 76 -1.31 3.45 5.17
N LYS A 77 -1.46 4.77 5.20
CA LYS A 77 -2.32 5.50 4.24
C LYS A 77 -1.91 5.26 2.78
N TYR A 78 -0.63 5.02 2.53
CA TYR A 78 -0.12 4.73 1.17
C TYR A 78 -0.55 3.37 0.64
N LEU A 79 -1.02 2.43 1.48
CA LEU A 79 -1.71 1.22 0.98
C LEU A 79 -2.95 1.58 0.17
N ALA A 80 -3.79 2.49 0.66
CA ALA A 80 -4.97 2.93 -0.09
C ALA A 80 -4.59 3.62 -1.42
N VAL A 81 -3.41 4.28 -1.46
CA VAL A 81 -2.89 4.86 -2.72
C VAL A 81 -2.63 3.77 -3.74
N ILE A 82 -1.87 2.73 -3.37
CA ILE A 82 -1.47 1.69 -4.32
C ILE A 82 -2.58 0.68 -4.63
N GLU A 83 -3.54 0.49 -3.72
CA GLU A 83 -4.68 -0.42 -3.92
C GLU A 83 -5.70 0.15 -4.91
N SER A 84 -6.05 1.42 -4.79
CA SER A 84 -7.17 2.02 -5.52
C SER A 84 -6.86 3.33 -6.23
N ASN A 85 -5.62 3.84 -6.17
CA ASN A 85 -5.29 5.23 -6.52
C ASN A 85 -6.18 6.24 -5.77
N LEU A 86 -6.54 5.92 -4.52
CA LEU A 86 -7.49 6.66 -3.69
C LEU A 86 -8.84 6.89 -4.37
N ASN A 87 -9.30 5.96 -5.19
CA ASN A 87 -10.62 5.99 -5.78
C ASN A 87 -11.63 5.25 -4.87
N PRO A 88 -12.56 5.96 -4.20
CA PRO A 88 -13.49 5.31 -3.26
C PRO A 88 -14.49 4.38 -3.95
N LEU A 89 -14.65 4.49 -5.27
CA LEU A 89 -15.53 3.64 -6.07
C LEU A 89 -14.76 2.57 -6.85
N ALA A 90 -13.48 2.34 -6.53
CA ALA A 90 -12.69 1.34 -7.21
C ALA A 90 -13.25 -0.06 -6.99
N LYS A 91 -13.31 -0.83 -8.08
CA LYS A 91 -13.69 -2.24 -8.06
C LYS A 91 -12.77 -3.02 -8.98
N SER A 92 -12.15 -4.06 -8.45
CA SER A 92 -11.29 -4.94 -9.26
C SER A 92 -12.11 -5.99 -10.02
N PRO A 93 -11.57 -6.58 -11.09
CA PRO A 93 -12.21 -7.71 -11.77
C PRO A 93 -12.47 -8.91 -10.85
N ALA A 94 -11.63 -9.10 -9.82
CA ALA A 94 -11.78 -10.16 -8.82
C ALA A 94 -12.87 -9.85 -7.76
N GLY A 95 -13.41 -8.62 -7.74
CA GLY A 95 -14.47 -8.22 -6.82
C GLY A 95 -13.99 -7.51 -5.55
N ALA A 96 -12.70 -7.15 -5.45
CA ALA A 96 -12.23 -6.25 -4.40
C ALA A 96 -12.81 -4.85 -4.62
N ALA A 97 -13.13 -4.12 -3.55
CA ALA A 97 -13.81 -2.83 -3.64
C ALA A 97 -13.36 -1.80 -2.59
N GLY A 98 -13.54 -0.51 -2.92
CA GLY A 98 -13.26 0.64 -2.06
C GLY A 98 -11.81 1.09 -2.08
N LEU A 99 -11.48 2.04 -1.20
CA LEU A 99 -10.10 2.57 -1.08
C LEU A 99 -9.10 1.50 -0.70
N TRP A 100 -9.51 0.56 0.16
CA TRP A 100 -8.67 -0.49 0.73
C TRP A 100 -8.76 -1.82 -0.02
N GLN A 101 -9.56 -1.90 -1.09
CA GLN A 101 -9.73 -3.07 -1.94
C GLN A 101 -10.02 -4.37 -1.19
N PHE A 102 -10.96 -4.32 -0.25
CA PHE A 102 -11.41 -5.52 0.44
C PHE A 102 -12.19 -6.47 -0.48
N MET A 103 -11.85 -7.74 -0.41
CA MET A 103 -12.73 -8.80 -0.91
C MET A 103 -13.99 -8.89 -0.02
N PRO A 104 -15.16 -9.33 -0.56
CA PRO A 104 -16.40 -9.39 0.22
C PRO A 104 -16.27 -10.21 1.51
N ALA A 105 -15.61 -11.36 1.46
CA ALA A 105 -15.42 -12.24 2.62
C ALA A 105 -14.55 -11.56 3.68
N THR A 106 -13.40 -11.00 3.29
CA THR A 106 -12.49 -10.30 4.20
C THR A 106 -13.15 -9.05 4.78
N GLY A 107 -13.91 -8.29 3.98
CA GLY A 107 -14.67 -7.15 4.50
C GLY A 107 -15.61 -7.53 5.64
N ARG A 108 -16.38 -8.61 5.46
CA ARG A 108 -17.28 -9.15 6.51
C ARG A 108 -16.52 -9.62 7.74
N GLU A 109 -15.41 -10.32 7.56
CA GLU A 109 -14.55 -10.80 8.65
C GLU A 109 -14.08 -9.64 9.55
N PHE A 110 -13.74 -8.50 8.97
CA PHE A 110 -13.28 -7.32 9.70
C PHE A 110 -14.40 -6.32 10.04
N GLY A 111 -15.67 -6.72 9.90
CA GLY A 111 -16.83 -6.02 10.45
C GLY A 111 -17.55 -5.07 9.49
N LEU A 112 -17.36 -5.22 8.18
CA LEU A 112 -18.14 -4.51 7.17
C LEU A 112 -19.41 -5.28 6.81
N GLU A 113 -20.51 -4.59 6.64
CA GLU A 113 -21.71 -5.14 6.05
C GLU A 113 -21.56 -5.20 4.53
N VAL A 114 -21.58 -6.42 3.98
CA VAL A 114 -21.46 -6.66 2.54
C VAL A 114 -22.50 -7.69 2.12
N ASN A 115 -23.58 -7.22 1.53
CA ASN A 115 -24.70 -8.05 1.05
C ASN A 115 -25.25 -7.47 -0.26
N SER A 116 -26.42 -7.95 -0.73
CA SER A 116 -27.06 -7.48 -1.96
C SER A 116 -27.57 -6.03 -1.89
N ASN A 117 -27.81 -5.51 -0.71
CA ASN A 117 -28.44 -4.19 -0.51
C ASN A 117 -27.43 -3.15 0.01
N ILE A 118 -26.41 -3.57 0.77
CA ILE A 118 -25.44 -2.72 1.44
C ILE A 118 -24.05 -3.25 1.15
N ASP A 119 -23.15 -2.34 0.77
CA ASP A 119 -21.72 -2.63 0.61
C ASP A 119 -20.89 -1.53 1.29
N GLU A 120 -20.52 -1.77 2.56
CA GLU A 120 -19.76 -0.83 3.37
C GLU A 120 -18.28 -0.73 2.99
N ARG A 121 -17.83 -1.53 2.03
CA ARG A 121 -16.48 -1.39 1.44
C ARG A 121 -16.30 -0.09 0.67
N TYR A 122 -17.39 0.60 0.35
CA TYR A 122 -17.40 1.95 -0.26
C TYR A 122 -17.56 3.08 0.77
N HIS A 123 -17.71 2.75 2.06
CA HIS A 123 -17.85 3.74 3.12
C HIS A 123 -16.48 4.03 3.74
N ILE A 124 -15.88 5.18 3.41
CA ILE A 124 -14.48 5.52 3.69
C ILE A 124 -14.09 5.31 5.15
N GLU A 125 -14.87 5.79 6.11
CA GLU A 125 -14.54 5.64 7.53
C GLU A 125 -14.65 4.19 8.00
N LYS A 126 -15.68 3.46 7.56
CA LYS A 126 -15.91 2.07 7.97
C LYS A 126 -14.84 1.15 7.38
N GLU A 127 -14.56 1.28 6.08
CA GLU A 127 -13.52 0.48 5.43
C GLU A 127 -12.13 0.78 6.00
N THR A 128 -11.82 2.05 6.37
CA THR A 128 -10.56 2.41 7.02
C THR A 128 -10.45 1.79 8.41
N LYS A 129 -11.54 1.76 9.20
CA LYS A 129 -11.57 1.06 10.49
C LYS A 129 -11.38 -0.45 10.33
N ALA A 130 -11.98 -1.05 9.31
CA ALA A 130 -11.77 -2.46 8.98
C ALA A 130 -10.32 -2.74 8.58
N ALA A 131 -9.70 -1.87 7.78
CA ALA A 131 -8.28 -1.95 7.43
C ALA A 131 -7.40 -1.87 8.69
N CYS A 132 -7.71 -0.99 9.63
CA CYS A 132 -7.00 -0.92 10.90
C CYS A 132 -7.05 -2.24 11.68
N LYS A 133 -8.20 -2.91 11.72
CA LYS A 133 -8.33 -4.21 12.39
C LYS A 133 -7.49 -5.28 11.70
N TYR A 134 -7.55 -5.35 10.37
CA TYR A 134 -6.74 -6.28 9.58
C TYR A 134 -5.23 -6.08 9.83
N LEU A 135 -4.77 -4.83 9.78
CA LEU A 135 -3.36 -4.50 9.95
C LEU A 135 -2.85 -4.82 11.35
N LYS A 136 -3.69 -4.62 12.39
CA LYS A 136 -3.37 -5.00 13.77
C LYS A 136 -3.29 -6.52 13.94
N ASP A 137 -4.25 -7.25 13.39
CA ASP A 137 -4.27 -8.71 13.40
C ASP A 137 -3.00 -9.28 12.75
N ALA A 138 -2.66 -8.78 11.58
CA ALA A 138 -1.43 -9.16 10.89
C ALA A 138 -0.16 -8.78 11.70
N TYR A 139 -0.16 -7.63 12.37
CA TYR A 139 0.97 -7.22 13.20
C TYR A 139 1.15 -8.11 14.44
N GLN A 140 0.08 -8.53 15.06
CA GLN A 140 0.14 -9.50 16.17
C GLN A 140 0.83 -10.81 15.73
N LYS A 141 0.63 -11.18 14.47
CA LYS A 141 1.21 -12.40 13.90
C LYS A 141 2.69 -12.25 13.51
N TYR A 142 3.06 -11.11 12.94
CA TYR A 142 4.40 -10.93 12.33
C TYR A 142 5.34 -10.08 13.18
N GLY A 143 4.85 -9.19 14.03
CA GLY A 143 5.65 -8.22 14.77
C GLY A 143 6.46 -7.25 13.89
N ASN A 144 6.18 -7.20 12.60
CA ASN A 144 6.94 -6.45 11.61
C ASN A 144 5.99 -5.79 10.58
N TRP A 145 6.06 -4.48 10.45
CA TRP A 145 5.15 -3.71 9.60
C TRP A 145 5.37 -3.95 8.09
N LEU A 146 6.59 -4.27 7.65
CA LEU A 146 6.84 -4.61 6.25
C LEU A 146 6.22 -5.97 5.89
N CYS A 147 6.28 -6.94 6.80
CA CYS A 147 5.57 -8.22 6.64
C CYS A 147 4.05 -8.02 6.60
N VAL A 148 3.51 -7.10 7.41
CA VAL A 148 2.09 -6.74 7.39
C VAL A 148 1.69 -6.16 6.02
N ALA A 149 2.48 -5.23 5.48
CA ALA A 149 2.24 -4.65 4.15
C ALA A 149 2.30 -5.70 3.04
N ALA A 150 3.29 -6.60 3.07
CA ALA A 150 3.40 -7.71 2.11
C ALA A 150 2.21 -8.67 2.23
N ALA A 151 1.76 -8.98 3.45
CA ALA A 151 0.63 -9.85 3.71
C ALA A 151 -0.71 -9.25 3.25
N TYR A 152 -0.81 -7.93 3.20
CA TYR A 152 -1.99 -7.25 2.67
C TYR A 152 -2.23 -7.61 1.19
N ASN A 153 -1.17 -7.64 0.40
CA ASN A 153 -1.22 -8.04 -1.01
C ASN A 153 -1.31 -9.56 -1.21
N ALA A 154 -0.37 -10.30 -0.61
CA ALA A 154 -0.19 -11.73 -0.88
C ALA A 154 -1.06 -12.66 -0.04
N GLY A 155 -1.68 -12.14 1.02
CA GLY A 155 -2.36 -12.93 2.05
C GLY A 155 -1.41 -13.42 3.14
N GLN A 156 -1.90 -13.44 4.38
CA GLN A 156 -1.11 -13.79 5.56
C GLN A 156 -0.50 -15.21 5.49
N GLY A 157 -1.27 -16.18 5.00
CA GLY A 157 -0.79 -17.58 4.90
C GLY A 157 0.42 -17.72 3.98
N ARG A 158 0.43 -17.01 2.84
CA ARG A 158 1.55 -17.04 1.89
C ARG A 158 2.82 -16.42 2.49
N ILE A 159 2.69 -15.28 3.15
CA ILE A 159 3.84 -14.61 3.79
C ILE A 159 4.40 -15.47 4.91
N SER A 160 3.56 -16.04 5.78
CA SER A 160 4.01 -16.97 6.84
C SER A 160 4.81 -18.14 6.27
N THR A 161 4.32 -18.77 5.20
CA THR A 161 5.01 -19.88 4.54
C THR A 161 6.37 -19.45 3.96
N GLN A 162 6.43 -18.27 3.34
CA GLN A 162 7.68 -17.77 2.76
C GLN A 162 8.72 -17.40 3.82
N LEU A 163 8.32 -16.76 4.91
CA LEU A 163 9.22 -16.46 6.04
C LEU A 163 9.85 -17.75 6.60
N GLN A 164 9.02 -18.78 6.80
CA GLN A 164 9.52 -20.09 7.28
C GLN A 164 10.47 -20.77 6.30
N LYS A 165 10.14 -20.77 5.00
CA LYS A 165 10.95 -21.44 3.97
C LYS A 165 12.28 -20.77 3.72
N GLN A 166 12.33 -19.45 3.76
CA GLN A 166 13.53 -18.68 3.40
C GLN A 166 14.37 -18.26 4.60
N MET A 167 13.91 -18.56 5.83
CA MET A 167 14.61 -18.22 7.08
C MET A 167 15.04 -16.75 7.15
N VAL A 168 14.19 -15.83 6.66
CA VAL A 168 14.41 -14.38 6.71
C VAL A 168 13.36 -13.69 7.56
N ASP A 169 13.75 -12.62 8.22
CA ASP A 169 12.91 -11.90 9.16
C ASP A 169 12.17 -10.73 8.53
N GLN A 170 12.60 -10.25 7.36
CA GLN A 170 12.05 -9.08 6.70
C GLN A 170 11.46 -9.38 5.32
N ALA A 171 10.27 -8.87 5.05
CA ALA A 171 9.59 -9.06 3.77
C ALA A 171 10.34 -8.47 2.56
N VAL A 172 11.15 -7.43 2.77
CA VAL A 172 11.99 -6.82 1.71
C VAL A 172 13.05 -7.80 1.19
N ASP A 173 13.54 -8.69 2.05
CA ASP A 173 14.54 -9.69 1.72
C ASP A 173 13.94 -11.00 1.20
N LEU A 174 12.61 -11.15 1.25
CA LEU A 174 11.94 -12.32 0.71
C LEU A 174 12.02 -12.36 -0.82
N TRP A 175 12.32 -13.53 -1.35
CA TRP A 175 12.06 -13.86 -2.76
C TRP A 175 10.56 -14.10 -2.93
N LEU A 176 9.83 -13.00 -3.04
CA LEU A 176 8.39 -13.00 -3.29
C LEU A 176 8.12 -13.19 -4.79
N VAL A 177 6.91 -13.63 -5.11
CA VAL A 177 6.45 -13.56 -6.51
C VAL A 177 6.55 -12.12 -6.99
N GLU A 178 6.81 -11.92 -8.27
CA GLU A 178 7.07 -10.60 -8.89
C GLU A 178 6.00 -9.56 -8.50
N GLU A 179 4.73 -9.96 -8.45
CA GLU A 179 3.62 -9.09 -8.07
C GLU A 179 3.78 -8.51 -6.66
N THR A 180 4.04 -9.35 -5.65
CA THR A 180 4.17 -8.91 -4.26
C THR A 180 5.47 -8.12 -4.04
N SER A 181 6.55 -8.49 -4.72
CA SER A 181 7.80 -7.73 -4.70
C SER A 181 7.59 -6.32 -5.27
N ARG A 182 6.94 -6.19 -6.42
CA ARG A 182 6.58 -4.89 -6.99
C ARG A 182 5.66 -4.08 -6.07
N TYR A 183 4.70 -4.74 -5.43
CA TYR A 183 3.81 -4.10 -4.48
C TYR A 183 4.56 -3.39 -3.36
N MET A 184 5.56 -4.05 -2.76
CA MET A 184 6.37 -3.46 -1.70
C MET A 184 7.14 -2.21 -2.17
N PHE A 185 7.83 -2.28 -3.31
CA PHE A 185 8.58 -1.12 -3.83
C PHE A 185 7.64 -0.02 -4.34
N ARG A 186 6.48 -0.36 -4.88
CA ARG A 186 5.45 0.60 -5.24
C ARG A 186 4.89 1.33 -4.02
N LEU A 187 4.69 0.63 -2.91
CA LEU A 187 4.30 1.23 -1.64
C LEU A 187 5.34 2.24 -1.14
N LEU A 188 6.61 1.88 -1.21
CA LEU A 188 7.71 2.77 -0.82
C LEU A 188 7.83 3.99 -1.75
N ALA A 189 7.61 3.82 -3.05
CA ALA A 189 7.64 4.90 -4.03
C ALA A 189 6.45 5.87 -3.91
N ALA A 190 5.31 5.40 -3.41
CA ALA A 190 4.13 6.23 -3.18
C ALA A 190 4.26 7.16 -1.96
N LYS A 191 5.15 6.82 -1.04
CA LYS A 191 5.48 7.65 0.12
C LYS A 191 6.35 8.83 -0.27
#